data_aed934dc3aa9caa8bf3a145a7ba96f1d
#
_entry.id   aed934dc3aa9caa8bf3a145a7ba96f1d
#
_cell.length_a   1.000
_cell.length_b   1.000
_cell.length_c   1.000
_cell.angle_alpha   90.00
_cell.angle_beta   90.00
_cell.angle_gamma   90.00
#
_symmetry.space_group_name_H-M   'P 1'
#
loop_
_entity.id
_entity.type
_entity.pdbx_description
1 polymer ?
#
loop_
_entity_poly.entity_id
_entity_poly.type
_entity_poly.pdbx_seq_one_letter_code
_entity_poly.pdbx_strand_id
1 'polypeptide(L)'
;RGINEEETDWRTNKIEVLGGVAVIYTTPRSGGNYQFRMWLPDERKYFWKSLRTSNTELAIKKAEELYIATKTETSKGYKYYAITFSSLVEHYKEHQRKRVDRGVITNGRYTTITTQLKHFLDFVGANTKVTQVTGVAFKDYYAFRQNKHPEVKDTTLKNERSTITNLYKFGRDNGYLNLDTHPKFEELRFSAPSKRNAFVDEDYRSLYTY
;
A
#
# COMPACT_ATOMS: atom_id res chain seq x y z
N ARG A 1 -4.59 13.16 37.87
CA ARG A 1 -4.64 14.61 37.53
C ARG A 1 -5.69 14.71 36.43
N GLY A 2 -6.90 15.23 36.81
CA GLY A 2 -8.00 15.47 35.92
C GLY A 2 -7.60 16.58 34.92
N ILE A 3 -7.73 16.28 33.64
CA ILE A 3 -7.66 17.27 32.59
C ILE A 3 -9.06 17.87 32.52
N ASN A 4 -9.20 19.14 32.90
CA ASN A 4 -10.41 19.94 32.66
C ASN A 4 -10.58 20.09 31.15
N GLU A 5 -11.44 19.30 30.54
CA GLU A 5 -11.89 19.50 29.16
C GLU A 5 -13.09 20.48 29.14
N GLU A 6 -12.85 21.73 29.45
CA GLU A 6 -13.58 22.85 28.85
C GLU A 6 -12.89 23.26 27.54
N GLU A 7 -12.62 22.34 26.65
CA GLU A 7 -12.43 22.68 25.25
C GLU A 7 -13.79 23.11 24.70
N THR A 8 -13.95 24.40 24.41
CA THR A 8 -15.10 24.96 23.71
C THR A 8 -15.36 24.09 22.47
N ASP A 9 -16.41 23.26 22.51
CA ASP A 9 -16.75 22.38 21.40
C ASP A 9 -17.16 23.24 20.21
N TRP A 10 -16.21 23.49 19.30
CA TRP A 10 -16.38 24.28 18.06
C TRP A 10 -17.37 23.65 17.07
N ARG A 11 -17.92 22.50 17.42
CA ARG A 11 -18.96 21.78 16.68
C ARG A 11 -20.33 22.29 17.12
N THR A 12 -21.08 22.79 16.15
CA THR A 12 -22.44 23.26 16.35
C THR A 12 -23.44 22.30 15.68
N ASN A 13 -24.72 22.38 16.05
CA ASN A 13 -25.79 21.54 15.50
C ASN A 13 -25.44 20.04 15.51
N LYS A 14 -24.90 19.57 16.63
CA LYS A 14 -24.53 18.16 16.82
C LYS A 14 -25.77 17.29 16.92
N ILE A 15 -25.85 16.27 16.06
CA ILE A 15 -26.94 15.28 16.03
C ILE A 15 -26.29 13.89 16.05
N GLU A 16 -26.70 13.07 17.02
CA GLU A 16 -26.33 11.67 17.05
C GLU A 16 -27.18 10.89 16.06
N VAL A 17 -26.54 10.06 15.25
CA VAL A 17 -27.19 9.22 14.25
C VAL A 17 -26.86 7.76 14.50
N LEU A 18 -27.73 6.86 14.04
CA LEU A 18 -27.52 5.42 14.15
C LEU A 18 -27.34 4.94 15.61
N GLY A 19 -28.15 5.49 16.54
CA GLY A 19 -28.07 5.10 17.95
C GLY A 19 -26.79 5.55 18.66
N GLY A 20 -26.17 6.67 18.23
CA GLY A 20 -24.96 7.23 18.84
C GLY A 20 -23.64 6.67 18.29
N VAL A 21 -23.70 5.76 17.31
CA VAL A 21 -22.47 5.18 16.68
C VAL A 21 -21.76 6.18 15.80
N ALA A 22 -22.49 7.15 15.27
CA ALA A 22 -21.95 8.24 14.48
C ALA A 22 -22.60 9.58 14.86
N VAL A 23 -21.95 10.67 14.49
CA VAL A 23 -22.39 12.03 14.78
C VAL A 23 -22.29 12.86 13.51
N ILE A 24 -23.32 13.68 13.27
CA ILE A 24 -23.23 14.77 12.29
C ILE A 24 -23.21 16.12 13.03
N TYR A 25 -22.49 17.08 12.49
CA TYR A 25 -22.35 18.41 13.09
C TYR A 25 -21.95 19.43 12.04
N THR A 26 -22.14 20.69 12.34
CA THR A 26 -21.61 21.80 11.55
C THR A 26 -20.41 22.46 12.25
N THR A 27 -19.64 23.23 11.52
CA THR A 27 -18.52 24.01 12.04
C THR A 27 -18.54 25.40 11.44
N PRO A 28 -17.92 26.42 12.09
CA PRO A 28 -17.80 27.76 11.50
C PRO A 28 -17.15 27.76 10.11
N ARG A 29 -16.23 26.82 9.86
CA ARG A 29 -15.52 26.70 8.57
C ARG A 29 -16.23 25.85 7.54
N SER A 30 -17.33 25.17 7.88
CA SER A 30 -18.02 24.26 6.98
C SER A 30 -19.00 24.96 6.02
N GLY A 31 -19.17 26.28 6.14
CA GLY A 31 -20.16 27.01 5.34
C GLY A 31 -21.59 26.49 5.56
N GLY A 32 -21.93 26.04 6.77
CA GLY A 32 -23.22 25.45 7.11
C GLY A 32 -23.39 23.99 6.71
N ASN A 33 -22.44 23.39 5.96
CA ASN A 33 -22.54 21.99 5.58
C ASN A 33 -22.28 21.05 6.76
N TYR A 34 -23.09 20.03 6.89
CA TYR A 34 -22.88 18.98 7.88
C TYR A 34 -21.63 18.16 7.59
N GLN A 35 -20.91 17.82 8.68
CA GLN A 35 -19.78 16.90 8.71
C GLN A 35 -20.22 15.63 9.39
N PHE A 36 -19.86 14.49 8.83
CA PHE A 36 -20.07 13.17 9.43
C PHE A 36 -18.83 12.74 10.20
N ARG A 37 -18.99 12.10 11.37
CA ARG A 37 -17.90 11.55 12.15
C ARG A 37 -18.32 10.23 12.78
N MET A 38 -17.48 9.21 12.64
CA MET A 38 -17.62 7.92 13.33
C MET A 38 -16.26 7.41 13.81
N TRP A 39 -16.27 6.59 14.84
CA TRP A 39 -15.07 5.91 15.31
C TRP A 39 -14.81 4.63 14.53
N LEU A 40 -13.56 4.39 14.13
CA LEU A 40 -13.09 3.15 13.51
C LEU A 40 -12.24 2.37 14.53
N PRO A 41 -12.79 1.35 15.20
CA PRO A 41 -12.10 0.65 16.29
C PRO A 41 -10.79 -0.01 15.84
N ASP A 42 -10.81 -0.66 14.66
CA ASP A 42 -9.67 -1.40 14.12
C ASP A 42 -8.49 -0.50 13.72
N GLU A 43 -8.77 0.77 13.43
CA GLU A 43 -7.77 1.77 13.06
C GLU A 43 -7.45 2.74 14.20
N ARG A 44 -8.21 2.69 15.31
CA ARG A 44 -8.13 3.60 16.45
C ARG A 44 -8.13 5.08 16.04
N LYS A 45 -8.98 5.42 15.06
CA LYS A 45 -9.10 6.77 14.48
C LYS A 45 -10.56 7.12 14.23
N TYR A 46 -10.83 8.42 14.25
CA TYR A 46 -12.10 8.93 13.78
C TYR A 46 -12.10 9.08 12.28
N PHE A 47 -13.09 8.49 11.62
CA PHE A 47 -13.43 8.81 10.24
C PHE A 47 -14.32 10.05 10.20
N TRP A 48 -14.03 11.00 9.34
CA TRP A 48 -14.85 12.17 9.13
C TRP A 48 -14.93 12.52 7.64
N LYS A 49 -16.09 13.05 7.20
CA LYS A 49 -16.33 13.44 5.82
C LYS A 49 -17.41 14.50 5.75
N SER A 50 -17.25 15.49 4.87
CA SER A 50 -18.31 16.45 4.57
C SER A 50 -19.46 15.78 3.82
N LEU A 51 -20.69 16.03 4.27
CA LEU A 51 -21.91 15.53 3.61
C LEU A 51 -22.37 16.46 2.48
N ARG A 52 -21.73 17.64 2.33
CA ARG A 52 -22.01 18.62 1.29
C ARG A 52 -23.50 18.99 1.23
N THR A 53 -24.11 19.21 2.36
CA THR A 53 -25.50 19.66 2.52
C THR A 53 -25.66 20.37 3.84
N SER A 54 -26.47 21.41 3.86
CA SER A 54 -26.94 22.13 5.05
C SER A 54 -28.35 21.67 5.49
N ASN A 55 -29.04 20.86 4.67
CA ASN A 55 -30.33 20.28 5.05
C ASN A 55 -30.12 19.11 5.99
N THR A 56 -30.77 19.17 7.17
CA THR A 56 -30.59 18.19 8.25
C THR A 56 -31.10 16.80 7.87
N GLU A 57 -32.28 16.69 7.25
CA GLU A 57 -32.86 15.39 6.86
C GLU A 57 -31.99 14.70 5.82
N LEU A 58 -31.55 15.46 4.81
CA LEU A 58 -30.65 14.94 3.78
C LEU A 58 -29.28 14.56 4.37
N ALA A 59 -28.80 15.30 5.39
CA ALA A 59 -27.56 14.99 6.08
C ALA A 59 -27.65 13.66 6.85
N ILE A 60 -28.76 13.42 7.54
CA ILE A 60 -29.01 12.16 8.27
C ILE A 60 -29.01 10.99 7.27
N LYS A 61 -29.77 11.09 6.18
CA LYS A 61 -29.81 10.04 5.14
C LYS A 61 -28.42 9.74 4.55
N LYS A 62 -27.68 10.78 4.17
CA LYS A 62 -26.31 10.61 3.66
C LYS A 62 -25.35 10.02 4.71
N ALA A 63 -25.54 10.35 5.98
CA ALA A 63 -24.77 9.78 7.07
C ALA A 63 -25.00 8.28 7.22
N GLU A 64 -26.25 7.82 7.13
CA GLU A 64 -26.61 6.41 7.16
C GLU A 64 -26.02 5.64 5.97
N GLU A 65 -26.16 6.16 4.76
CA GLU A 65 -25.57 5.58 3.55
C GLU A 65 -24.05 5.46 3.68
N LEU A 66 -23.40 6.52 4.16
CA LEU A 66 -21.94 6.54 4.35
C LEU A 66 -21.47 5.57 5.44
N TYR A 67 -22.22 5.44 6.51
CA TYR A 67 -21.95 4.48 7.56
C TYR A 67 -22.02 3.04 7.04
N ILE A 68 -23.09 2.69 6.34
CA ILE A 68 -23.28 1.35 5.76
C ILE A 68 -22.15 1.03 4.80
N ALA A 69 -21.81 1.96 3.89
CA ALA A 69 -20.71 1.78 2.94
C ALA A 69 -19.39 1.55 3.67
N THR A 70 -19.07 2.40 4.66
CA THR A 70 -17.81 2.31 5.41
C THR A 70 -17.74 1.01 6.23
N LYS A 71 -18.83 0.61 6.87
CA LYS A 71 -18.90 -0.64 7.64
C LYS A 71 -18.78 -1.87 6.74
N THR A 72 -19.39 -1.86 5.58
CA THR A 72 -19.28 -2.96 4.60
C THR A 72 -17.84 -3.14 4.14
N GLU A 73 -17.12 -2.06 3.89
CA GLU A 73 -15.71 -2.13 3.50
C GLU A 73 -14.82 -2.59 4.66
N THR A 74 -15.01 -2.03 5.87
CA THR A 74 -14.21 -2.43 7.04
C THR A 74 -14.49 -3.87 7.47
N SER A 75 -15.72 -4.38 7.32
CA SER A 75 -16.03 -5.79 7.61
C SER A 75 -15.37 -6.77 6.63
N LYS A 76 -15.04 -6.32 5.40
CA LYS A 76 -14.20 -7.06 4.44
C LYS A 76 -12.71 -6.96 4.74
N GLY A 77 -12.32 -6.32 5.85
CA GLY A 77 -10.94 -6.13 6.26
C GLY A 77 -10.23 -4.95 5.57
N TYR A 78 -10.93 -4.11 4.82
CA TYR A 78 -10.35 -2.90 4.24
C TYR A 78 -10.15 -1.82 5.31
N LYS A 79 -8.93 -1.29 5.41
CA LYS A 79 -8.65 -0.13 6.26
C LYS A 79 -8.98 1.15 5.50
N TYR A 80 -9.74 2.03 6.13
CA TYR A 80 -10.13 3.30 5.52
C TYR A 80 -8.93 4.24 5.32
N TYR A 81 -8.03 4.28 6.31
CA TYR A 81 -6.77 5.04 6.26
C TYR A 81 -5.62 4.18 5.73
N ALA A 82 -5.88 3.42 4.67
CA ALA A 82 -4.83 2.67 4.02
C ALA A 82 -3.65 3.59 3.63
N ILE A 83 -2.44 3.10 3.89
CA ILE A 83 -1.22 3.80 3.49
C ILE A 83 -1.08 3.86 1.97
N THR A 84 -0.28 4.80 1.48
CA THR A 84 0.12 4.85 0.07
C THR A 84 1.20 3.82 -0.22
N PHE A 85 1.40 3.48 -1.50
CA PHE A 85 2.52 2.61 -1.89
C PHE A 85 3.87 3.24 -1.57
N SER A 86 4.01 4.56 -1.69
CA SER A 86 5.23 5.27 -1.26
C SER A 86 5.51 5.01 0.21
N SER A 87 4.52 5.18 1.09
CA SER A 87 4.69 4.94 2.52
C SER A 87 5.02 3.47 2.84
N LEU A 88 4.35 2.51 2.17
CA LEU A 88 4.65 1.08 2.34
C LEU A 88 6.09 0.75 1.92
N VAL A 89 6.53 1.32 0.79
CA VAL A 89 7.90 1.14 0.28
C VAL A 89 8.93 1.71 1.25
N GLU A 90 8.70 2.89 1.82
CA GLU A 90 9.63 3.47 2.80
C GLU A 90 9.73 2.61 4.07
N HIS A 91 8.63 2.13 4.62
CA HIS A 91 8.67 1.19 5.75
C HIS A 91 9.43 -0.11 5.41
N TYR A 92 9.25 -0.63 4.19
CA TYR A 92 9.96 -1.82 3.75
C TYR A 92 11.46 -1.56 3.55
N LYS A 93 11.85 -0.42 2.98
CA LYS A 93 13.25 0.00 2.85
C LYS A 93 13.93 0.13 4.22
N GLU A 94 13.25 0.73 5.19
CA GLU A 94 13.74 0.81 6.56
C GLU A 94 13.95 -0.58 7.18
N HIS A 95 12.99 -1.50 6.98
CA HIS A 95 13.13 -2.90 7.38
C HIS A 95 14.34 -3.56 6.71
N GLN A 96 14.55 -3.38 5.40
CA GLN A 96 15.69 -3.94 4.68
C GLN A 96 17.01 -3.30 5.16
N ARG A 97 17.02 -2.03 5.52
CA ARG A 97 18.21 -1.36 6.08
C ARG A 97 18.64 -2.01 7.39
N LYS A 98 17.72 -2.26 8.29
CA LYS A 98 17.99 -3.01 9.55
C LYS A 98 18.55 -4.40 9.27
N ARG A 99 18.20 -5.04 8.16
CA ARG A 99 18.79 -6.34 7.75
C ARG A 99 20.21 -6.20 7.24
N VAL A 100 20.56 -5.09 6.57
CA VAL A 100 21.95 -4.77 6.22
C VAL A 100 22.80 -4.60 7.49
N ASP A 101 22.31 -3.80 8.43
CA ASP A 101 23.01 -3.49 9.70
C ASP A 101 23.27 -4.75 10.53
N ARG A 102 22.42 -5.77 10.40
CA ARG A 102 22.59 -7.10 11.01
C ARG A 102 23.45 -8.08 10.18
N GLY A 103 23.94 -7.66 9.01
CA GLY A 103 24.68 -8.55 8.11
C GLY A 103 23.84 -9.62 7.40
N VAL A 104 22.49 -9.56 7.44
CA VAL A 104 21.60 -10.56 6.82
C VAL A 104 21.56 -10.40 5.29
N ILE A 105 21.73 -9.18 4.80
CA ILE A 105 21.86 -8.86 3.37
C ILE A 105 22.99 -7.86 3.17
N THR A 106 23.57 -7.85 1.97
CA THR A 106 24.64 -6.91 1.59
C THR A 106 24.06 -5.55 1.19
N ASN A 107 24.86 -4.49 1.25
CA ASN A 107 24.52 -3.16 0.71
C ASN A 107 24.14 -3.23 -0.78
N GLY A 108 24.86 -4.03 -1.57
CA GLY A 108 24.52 -4.22 -3.01
C GLY A 108 23.12 -4.80 -3.20
N ARG A 109 22.72 -5.78 -2.37
CA ARG A 109 21.35 -6.31 -2.41
C ARG A 109 20.32 -5.25 -2.01
N TYR A 110 20.58 -4.44 -1.01
CA TYR A 110 19.71 -3.33 -0.61
C TYR A 110 19.53 -2.31 -1.75
N THR A 111 20.60 -1.91 -2.43
CA THR A 111 20.55 -1.01 -3.58
C THR A 111 19.69 -1.60 -4.70
N THR A 112 19.88 -2.90 -5.01
CA THR A 112 19.05 -3.60 -6.01
C THR A 112 17.58 -3.57 -5.65
N ILE A 113 17.22 -3.89 -4.40
CA ILE A 113 15.83 -3.84 -3.90
C ILE A 113 15.26 -2.43 -4.06
N THR A 114 16.01 -1.40 -3.69
CA THR A 114 15.57 0.00 -3.78
C THR A 114 15.29 0.42 -5.22
N THR A 115 16.14 0.02 -6.17
CA THR A 115 15.92 0.28 -7.61
C THR A 115 14.68 -0.44 -8.13
N GLN A 116 14.49 -1.71 -7.75
CA GLN A 116 13.31 -2.48 -8.15
C GLN A 116 12.01 -1.87 -7.59
N LEU A 117 12.04 -1.37 -6.34
CA LEU A 117 10.91 -0.68 -5.74
C LEU A 117 10.60 0.66 -6.39
N LYS A 118 11.59 1.36 -6.93
CA LYS A 118 11.37 2.56 -7.75
C LYS A 118 10.57 2.23 -9.00
N HIS A 119 10.94 1.19 -9.73
CA HIS A 119 10.17 0.74 -10.91
C HIS A 119 8.75 0.32 -10.56
N PHE A 120 8.58 -0.32 -9.40
CA PHE A 120 7.26 -0.67 -8.88
C PHE A 120 6.42 0.58 -8.59
N LEU A 121 6.97 1.61 -7.93
CA LEU A 121 6.26 2.87 -7.67
C LEU A 121 5.90 3.62 -8.95
N ASP A 122 6.75 3.56 -9.97
CA ASP A 122 6.46 4.13 -11.29
C ASP A 122 5.23 3.44 -11.94
N PHE A 123 5.05 2.15 -11.68
CA PHE A 123 3.92 1.37 -12.20
C PHE A 123 2.61 1.66 -11.46
N VAL A 124 2.60 1.58 -10.13
CA VAL A 124 1.38 1.70 -9.33
C VAL A 124 0.99 3.15 -9.03
N GLY A 125 1.92 4.09 -9.16
CA GLY A 125 1.79 5.46 -8.69
C GLY A 125 2.09 5.61 -7.20
N ALA A 126 3.09 6.42 -6.85
CA ALA A 126 3.59 6.57 -5.48
C ALA A 126 2.51 6.97 -4.46
N ASN A 127 1.58 7.86 -4.86
CA ASN A 127 0.51 8.38 -4.00
C ASN A 127 -0.77 7.52 -4.00
N THR A 128 -0.80 6.45 -4.80
CA THR A 128 -1.95 5.53 -4.84
C THR A 128 -2.03 4.77 -3.52
N LYS A 129 -3.23 4.70 -2.94
CA LYS A 129 -3.46 3.90 -1.73
C LYS A 129 -3.36 2.41 -2.06
N VAL A 130 -2.78 1.65 -1.16
CA VAL A 130 -2.59 0.20 -1.36
C VAL A 130 -3.91 -0.57 -1.56
N THR A 131 -5.02 -0.03 -1.08
CA THR A 131 -6.37 -0.60 -1.25
C THR A 131 -7.01 -0.31 -2.61
N GLN A 132 -6.46 0.61 -3.40
CA GLN A 132 -6.99 0.99 -4.71
C GLN A 132 -6.52 0.09 -5.84
N VAL A 133 -5.45 -0.69 -5.62
CA VAL A 133 -4.86 -1.57 -6.63
C VAL A 133 -5.21 -3.02 -6.30
N THR A 134 -5.95 -3.65 -7.18
CA THR A 134 -6.25 -5.08 -7.08
C THR A 134 -5.05 -5.93 -7.48
N GLY A 135 -4.96 -7.15 -6.94
CA GLY A 135 -3.88 -8.07 -7.30
C GLY A 135 -3.81 -8.38 -8.81
N VAL A 136 -4.94 -8.28 -9.51
CA VAL A 136 -5.03 -8.56 -10.96
C VAL A 136 -4.33 -7.47 -11.80
N ALA A 137 -4.26 -6.22 -11.33
CA ALA A 137 -3.56 -5.13 -12.04
C ALA A 137 -2.08 -5.44 -12.30
N PHE A 138 -1.46 -6.34 -11.53
CA PHE A 138 -0.05 -6.75 -11.71
C PHE A 138 0.21 -7.63 -12.92
N LYS A 139 -0.82 -8.13 -13.61
CA LYS A 139 -0.63 -8.84 -14.88
C LYS A 139 0.06 -7.96 -15.92
N ASP A 140 -0.23 -6.66 -15.92
CA ASP A 140 0.31 -5.71 -16.89
C ASP A 140 1.73 -5.22 -16.53
N TYR A 141 2.29 -5.64 -15.38
CA TYR A 141 3.58 -5.15 -14.90
C TYR A 141 4.73 -5.42 -15.87
N TYR A 142 4.80 -6.62 -16.45
CA TYR A 142 5.88 -6.97 -17.36
C TYR A 142 5.81 -6.19 -18.67
N ALA A 143 4.60 -6.04 -19.24
CA ALA A 143 4.38 -5.22 -20.43
C ALA A 143 4.76 -3.75 -20.18
N PHE A 144 4.37 -3.19 -19.02
CA PHE A 144 4.80 -1.86 -18.62
C PHE A 144 6.33 -1.72 -18.56
N ARG A 145 7.03 -2.69 -17.96
CA ARG A 145 8.49 -2.67 -17.84
C ARG A 145 9.19 -2.77 -19.20
N GLN A 146 8.73 -3.67 -20.07
CA GLN A 146 9.26 -3.87 -21.41
C GLN A 146 8.99 -2.67 -22.31
N ASN A 147 7.83 -2.03 -22.22
CA ASN A 147 7.55 -0.79 -22.96
C ASN A 147 8.47 0.36 -22.57
N LYS A 148 8.83 0.46 -21.29
CA LYS A 148 9.73 1.50 -20.77
C LYS A 148 11.22 1.18 -21.04
N HIS A 149 11.57 -0.10 -21.04
CA HIS A 149 12.92 -0.62 -21.22
C HIS A 149 12.87 -1.93 -22.05
N PRO A 150 12.86 -1.85 -23.39
CA PRO A 150 12.70 -3.02 -24.24
C PRO A 150 13.79 -4.10 -24.05
N GLU A 151 14.98 -3.71 -23.60
CA GLU A 151 16.12 -4.60 -23.33
C GLU A 151 16.06 -5.31 -21.97
N VAL A 152 15.00 -5.09 -21.16
CA VAL A 152 14.91 -5.72 -19.84
C VAL A 152 14.80 -7.24 -19.96
N LYS A 153 15.71 -7.96 -19.30
CA LYS A 153 15.77 -9.42 -19.33
C LYS A 153 14.68 -10.04 -18.41
N ASP A 154 14.15 -11.20 -18.80
CA ASP A 154 13.18 -11.94 -18.01
C ASP A 154 13.69 -12.29 -16.60
N THR A 155 14.99 -12.54 -16.46
CA THR A 155 15.62 -12.75 -15.15
C THR A 155 15.50 -11.51 -14.24
N THR A 156 15.59 -10.31 -14.82
CA THR A 156 15.39 -9.05 -14.09
C THR A 156 13.95 -8.91 -13.66
N LEU A 157 12.97 -9.16 -14.54
CA LEU A 157 11.55 -9.14 -14.24
C LEU A 157 11.18 -10.14 -13.15
N LYS A 158 11.76 -11.35 -13.17
CA LYS A 158 11.61 -12.34 -12.11
C LYS A 158 12.10 -11.83 -10.75
N ASN A 159 13.24 -11.15 -10.73
CA ASN A 159 13.79 -10.59 -9.50
C ASN A 159 12.94 -9.42 -8.98
N GLU A 160 12.42 -8.56 -9.87
CA GLU A 160 11.49 -7.48 -9.52
C GLU A 160 10.18 -8.07 -8.94
N ARG A 161 9.59 -9.10 -9.59
CA ARG A 161 8.44 -9.83 -9.06
C ARG A 161 8.69 -10.35 -7.64
N SER A 162 9.85 -10.98 -7.41
CA SER A 162 10.20 -11.50 -6.09
C SER A 162 10.26 -10.38 -5.04
N THR A 163 10.83 -9.22 -5.38
CA THR A 163 10.90 -8.07 -4.49
C THR A 163 9.51 -7.49 -4.18
N ILE A 164 8.64 -7.37 -5.18
CA ILE A 164 7.27 -6.89 -5.00
C ILE A 164 6.46 -7.89 -4.14
N THR A 165 6.59 -9.19 -4.39
CA THR A 165 5.94 -10.23 -3.58
C THR A 165 6.38 -10.16 -2.12
N ASN A 166 7.67 -9.93 -1.86
CA ASN A 166 8.20 -9.76 -0.51
C ASN A 166 7.74 -8.45 0.15
N LEU A 167 7.60 -7.35 -0.60
CA LEU A 167 6.98 -6.11 -0.13
C LEU A 167 5.53 -6.36 0.34
N TYR A 168 4.74 -7.09 -0.44
CA TYR A 168 3.36 -7.43 -0.08
C TYR A 168 3.30 -8.35 1.13
N LYS A 169 4.20 -9.34 1.22
CA LYS A 169 4.32 -10.18 2.42
C LYS A 169 4.62 -9.32 3.65
N PHE A 170 5.61 -8.45 3.57
CA PHE A 170 5.94 -7.51 4.65
C PHE A 170 4.73 -6.64 5.02
N GLY A 171 3.99 -6.13 4.04
CA GLY A 171 2.79 -5.32 4.26
C GLY A 171 1.70 -6.07 5.03
N ARG A 172 1.47 -7.34 4.71
CA ARG A 172 0.53 -8.20 5.45
C ARG A 172 1.01 -8.51 6.86
N ASP A 173 2.26 -8.94 7.00
CA ASP A 173 2.86 -9.32 8.28
C ASP A 173 2.86 -8.16 9.29
N ASN A 174 2.87 -6.91 8.80
CA ASN A 174 2.84 -5.70 9.63
C ASN A 174 1.44 -5.01 9.64
N GLY A 175 0.41 -5.64 9.11
CA GLY A 175 -0.96 -5.11 9.14
C GLY A 175 -1.21 -3.89 8.24
N TYR A 176 -0.33 -3.60 7.29
CA TYR A 176 -0.53 -2.54 6.27
C TYR A 176 -1.43 -2.99 5.13
N LEU A 177 -1.50 -4.30 4.86
CA LEU A 177 -2.30 -4.94 3.82
C LEU A 177 -3.18 -6.02 4.43
N ASN A 178 -4.29 -6.32 3.78
CA ASN A 178 -5.14 -7.45 4.14
C ASN A 178 -4.47 -8.78 3.79
N LEU A 179 -4.81 -9.85 4.52
CA LEU A 179 -4.22 -11.18 4.35
C LEU A 179 -4.42 -11.74 2.93
N ASP A 180 -5.54 -11.42 2.29
CA ASP A 180 -5.88 -11.92 0.94
C ASP A 180 -5.28 -11.10 -0.20
N THR A 181 -4.54 -10.01 0.12
CA THR A 181 -3.97 -9.14 -0.91
C THR A 181 -2.69 -9.77 -1.46
N HIS A 182 -2.76 -10.34 -2.65
CA HIS A 182 -1.63 -10.94 -3.37
C HIS A 182 -1.47 -10.34 -4.76
N PRO A 183 -0.26 -9.91 -5.17
CA PRO A 183 -0.01 -9.50 -6.54
C PRO A 183 -0.03 -10.72 -7.46
N LYS A 184 -0.85 -10.68 -8.52
CA LYS A 184 -0.98 -11.75 -9.51
C LYS A 184 -0.27 -11.31 -10.78
N PHE A 185 0.93 -11.81 -10.99
CA PHE A 185 1.72 -11.54 -12.19
C PHE A 185 1.37 -12.53 -13.31
N GLU A 186 1.62 -12.13 -14.53
CA GLU A 186 1.62 -13.02 -15.68
C GLU A 186 2.75 -14.06 -15.59
N GLU A 187 2.62 -15.18 -16.27
CA GLU A 187 3.68 -16.19 -16.33
C GLU A 187 4.80 -15.72 -17.28
N LEU A 188 6.04 -15.77 -16.79
CA LEU A 188 7.22 -15.58 -17.64
C LEU A 188 7.67 -16.95 -18.16
N ARG A 189 7.69 -17.09 -19.47
CA ARG A 189 8.27 -18.27 -20.12
C ARG A 189 9.78 -18.08 -20.19
N PHE A 190 10.50 -18.72 -19.29
CA PHE A 190 11.97 -18.72 -19.35
C PHE A 190 12.42 -19.70 -20.44
N SER A 191 13.21 -19.23 -21.40
CA SER A 191 14.06 -20.12 -22.16
C SER A 191 15.00 -20.84 -21.17
N ALA A 192 15.20 -22.13 -21.34
CA ALA A 192 16.12 -22.88 -20.50
C ALA A 192 17.47 -22.12 -20.46
N PRO A 193 18.07 -21.95 -19.26
CA PRO A 193 19.37 -21.29 -19.17
C PRO A 193 20.33 -22.03 -20.09
N SER A 194 20.99 -21.31 -20.98
CA SER A 194 22.08 -21.91 -21.77
C SER A 194 23.01 -22.58 -20.76
N LYS A 195 23.26 -23.86 -20.93
CA LYS A 195 24.25 -24.58 -20.12
C LYS A 195 25.52 -23.75 -20.13
N ARG A 196 26.03 -23.35 -18.99
CA ARG A 196 27.39 -22.78 -18.93
C ARG A 196 28.28 -23.81 -19.56
N ASN A 197 29.02 -23.43 -20.60
CA ASN A 197 30.02 -24.30 -21.16
C ASN A 197 30.95 -24.71 -20.02
N ALA A 198 31.12 -26.02 -19.83
CA ALA A 198 32.16 -26.51 -18.93
C ALA A 198 33.49 -26.00 -19.47
N PHE A 199 34.44 -25.63 -18.62
CA PHE A 199 35.78 -25.39 -19.01
C PHE A 199 36.31 -26.61 -19.77
N VAL A 200 36.80 -26.40 -20.98
CA VAL A 200 37.51 -27.45 -21.71
C VAL A 200 38.97 -27.51 -21.23
N ASP A 201 39.63 -28.65 -21.43
CA ASP A 201 41.01 -28.85 -20.97
C ASP A 201 42.00 -27.77 -21.46
N GLU A 202 41.73 -27.15 -22.62
CA GLU A 202 42.50 -26.03 -23.18
C GLU A 202 42.33 -24.75 -22.31
N ASP A 203 41.14 -24.46 -21.83
CA ASP A 203 40.91 -23.33 -20.90
C ASP A 203 41.66 -23.54 -19.58
N TYR A 204 41.72 -24.79 -19.10
CA TYR A 204 42.52 -25.13 -17.91
C TYR A 204 44.01 -24.95 -18.13
N ARG A 205 44.53 -25.39 -19.29
CA ARG A 205 45.94 -25.22 -19.62
C ARG A 205 46.35 -23.75 -19.73
N SER A 206 45.48 -22.90 -20.28
CA SER A 206 45.78 -21.46 -20.40
C SER A 206 45.85 -20.75 -19.02
N LEU A 207 45.19 -21.27 -17.99
CA LEU A 207 45.23 -20.72 -16.60
C LEU A 207 46.56 -21.07 -15.86
N TYR A 208 47.26 -22.11 -16.31
CA TYR A 208 48.48 -22.59 -15.62
C TYR A 208 49.79 -22.28 -16.40
N THR A 209 49.69 -21.55 -17.53
CA THR A 209 50.85 -21.20 -18.38
C THR A 209 51.27 -19.73 -18.15
N TYR A 210 51.11 -19.22 -16.93
CA TYR A 210 51.67 -17.94 -16.48
C TYR A 210 52.72 -18.14 -15.41
#